data_e6c1695ef69c800aca9371891d32de68
#
_entry.id   e6c1695ef69c800aca9371891d32de68
#
_cell.length_a   1.000
_cell.length_b   1.000
_cell.length_c   1.000
_cell.angle_alpha   90.00
_cell.angle_beta   90.00
_cell.angle_gamma   90.00
#
_symmetry.space_group_name_H-M   'P 1'
#
loop_
_entity.id
_entity.type
_entity.pdbx_description
1 polymer ?
#
loop_
_entity_poly.entity_id
_entity_poly.type
_entity_poly.pdbx_seq_one_letter_code
_entity_poly.pdbx_strand_id
1 'polypeptide(L)'
;MRKLNFISGNKVTLLHCGADYFSKILSEIDLATHEIYLETYIFANDKTSALVKAALNRAAARGVKVRVIVDWVGTGDKHSDVLVREFTQAGVECRRFNPWFRRGLARTHRKICVIDSRVALVGGLNIIDDLVSDDGSGLVLEFPRWDFAVHIEGDLVAHIFLEIKTQWLRLGKMNLLTRFKLIRNLRQSARSSAPLAMQAALVVRDNLRNRATIQRAYLHALGLARKRAILATPYFAPGGKFRRALISAANRGVDVTLLIGVGQFSLQDAVTNSFYPKLFAHGIKIVEYQKTQLHAKVAVIDHEWATVGSSNFDGLSLFVNQEANIVIRNQAFADALTTYLEQGIAEGHPVDPKEYANQAWYRRIWYGIAYFVYRGLMRIATLGSYT
;
A
#
# COMPACT_ATOMS: atom_id res chain seq x y z
N MET A 1 -22.80 -7.88 -5.49
CA MET A 1 -21.43 -7.43 -5.14
C MET A 1 -21.03 -8.07 -3.81
N ARG A 2 -19.85 -8.66 -3.69
CA ARG A 2 -19.34 -9.06 -2.36
C ARG A 2 -19.11 -7.80 -1.52
N LYS A 3 -19.89 -7.62 -0.46
CA LYS A 3 -19.69 -6.53 0.51
C LYS A 3 -18.32 -6.69 1.19
N LEU A 4 -17.68 -5.59 1.54
CA LEU A 4 -16.49 -5.63 2.40
C LEU A 4 -16.89 -6.25 3.75
N ASN A 5 -16.06 -7.17 4.23
CA ASN A 5 -16.30 -7.81 5.52
C ASN A 5 -15.65 -6.94 6.61
N PHE A 6 -16.40 -6.00 7.15
CA PHE A 6 -15.97 -5.21 8.30
C PHE A 6 -16.05 -6.03 9.56
N ILE A 7 -15.00 -5.97 10.36
CA ILE A 7 -14.87 -6.65 11.65
C ILE A 7 -14.84 -5.57 12.71
N SER A 8 -15.68 -5.69 13.71
CA SER A 8 -15.69 -4.84 14.90
C SER A 8 -14.64 -5.34 15.92
N GLY A 9 -14.45 -4.63 17.01
CA GLY A 9 -13.54 -5.07 18.07
C GLY A 9 -12.06 -4.78 17.78
N ASN A 10 -11.76 -3.70 17.05
CA ASN A 10 -10.39 -3.33 16.74
C ASN A 10 -10.02 -1.98 17.36
N LYS A 11 -8.73 -1.83 17.65
CA LYS A 11 -8.05 -0.56 17.84
C LYS A 11 -7.08 -0.38 16.70
N VAL A 12 -7.25 0.70 15.92
CA VAL A 12 -6.40 1.03 14.79
C VAL A 12 -5.75 2.37 15.05
N THR A 13 -4.43 2.39 15.12
CA THR A 13 -3.62 3.60 15.34
C THR A 13 -2.90 3.96 14.05
N LEU A 14 -3.02 5.21 13.64
CA LEU A 14 -2.31 5.76 12.49
C LEU A 14 -0.83 5.97 12.85
N LEU A 15 0.06 5.57 11.95
CA LEU A 15 1.50 5.81 12.03
C LEU A 15 1.91 6.64 10.82
N HIS A 16 2.56 7.77 11.07
CA HIS A 16 3.00 8.70 10.03
C HIS A 16 4.52 8.63 9.87
N CYS A 17 4.98 8.41 8.65
CA CYS A 17 6.39 8.30 8.28
C CYS A 17 7.17 7.21 9.04
N GLY A 18 8.46 7.07 8.74
CA GLY A 18 9.29 6.04 9.35
C GLY A 18 9.53 6.22 10.83
N ALA A 19 9.54 7.46 11.35
CA ALA A 19 9.76 7.71 12.76
C ALA A 19 8.74 6.94 13.64
N ASP A 20 7.45 7.06 13.35
CA ASP A 20 6.42 6.32 14.08
C ASP A 20 6.46 4.83 13.75
N TYR A 21 6.59 4.50 12.45
CA TYR A 21 6.52 3.12 11.98
C TYR A 21 7.68 2.28 12.50
N PHE A 22 8.94 2.75 12.37
CA PHE A 22 10.10 1.96 12.79
C PHE A 22 10.21 1.90 14.31
N SER A 23 9.90 2.97 15.04
CA SER A 23 9.79 2.91 16.49
C SER A 23 8.80 1.83 16.93
N LYS A 24 7.62 1.81 16.31
CA LYS A 24 6.56 0.87 16.68
C LYS A 24 6.90 -0.57 16.29
N ILE A 25 7.37 -0.83 15.07
CA ILE A 25 7.70 -2.20 14.63
C ILE A 25 8.84 -2.80 15.44
N LEU A 26 9.87 -2.03 15.76
CA LEU A 26 11.00 -2.49 16.58
C LEU A 26 10.54 -2.86 18.00
N SER A 27 9.74 -2.01 18.64
CA SER A 27 9.21 -2.30 19.97
C SER A 27 8.34 -3.57 19.98
N GLU A 28 7.48 -3.79 18.98
CA GLU A 28 6.64 -4.99 18.89
C GLU A 28 7.47 -6.25 18.60
N ILE A 29 8.54 -6.17 17.78
CA ILE A 29 9.46 -7.28 17.54
C ILE A 29 10.20 -7.66 18.82
N ASP A 30 10.66 -6.70 19.60
CA ASP A 30 11.36 -6.96 20.86
C ASP A 30 10.44 -7.58 21.92
N LEU A 31 9.15 -7.32 21.88
CA LEU A 31 8.11 -7.93 22.73
C LEU A 31 7.61 -9.30 22.26
N ALA A 32 8.03 -9.75 21.06
CA ALA A 32 7.57 -11.01 20.49
C ALA A 32 8.02 -12.23 21.31
N THR A 33 7.10 -13.20 21.48
CA THR A 33 7.31 -14.42 22.26
C THR A 33 7.08 -15.72 21.49
N HIS A 34 6.32 -15.70 20.38
CA HIS A 34 5.93 -16.91 19.66
C HIS A 34 6.31 -16.88 18.17
N GLU A 35 5.75 -15.96 17.39
CA GLU A 35 6.00 -15.94 15.95
C GLU A 35 5.86 -14.52 15.35
N ILE A 36 6.72 -14.26 14.36
CA ILE A 36 6.70 -13.02 13.56
C ILE A 36 6.59 -13.41 12.09
N TYR A 37 5.69 -12.73 11.38
CA TYR A 37 5.63 -12.73 9.93
C TYR A 37 5.85 -11.30 9.42
N LEU A 38 6.83 -11.11 8.55
CA LEU A 38 7.09 -9.84 7.86
C LEU A 38 7.04 -10.07 6.35
N GLU A 39 6.23 -9.31 5.64
CA GLU A 39 6.19 -9.25 4.17
C GLU A 39 6.45 -7.81 3.74
N THR A 40 7.44 -7.61 2.87
CA THR A 40 7.80 -6.29 2.33
C THR A 40 8.21 -6.37 0.87
N TYR A 41 7.99 -5.28 0.13
CA TYR A 41 8.46 -5.15 -1.25
C TYR A 41 9.95 -4.85 -1.31
N ILE A 42 10.41 -3.86 -0.52
CA ILE A 42 11.83 -3.52 -0.38
C ILE A 42 12.27 -3.81 1.04
N PHE A 43 13.35 -4.56 1.16
CA PHE A 43 14.18 -4.64 2.36
C PHE A 43 15.57 -4.13 1.97
N ALA A 44 15.86 -2.86 2.26
CA ALA A 44 17.06 -2.19 1.77
C ALA A 44 18.34 -2.64 2.51
N ASN A 45 19.46 -2.07 2.08
CA ASN A 45 20.75 -2.22 2.75
C ASN A 45 21.22 -0.87 3.29
N ASP A 46 20.55 -0.39 4.33
CA ASP A 46 20.79 0.89 4.98
C ASP A 46 20.74 0.77 6.51
N LYS A 47 20.90 1.89 7.21
CA LYS A 47 20.92 1.92 8.68
C LYS A 47 19.60 1.45 9.29
N THR A 48 18.48 1.90 8.76
CA THR A 48 17.15 1.57 9.26
C THR A 48 16.82 0.08 9.05
N SER A 49 17.10 -0.45 7.87
CA SER A 49 16.92 -1.86 7.58
C SER A 49 17.85 -2.76 8.41
N ALA A 50 19.07 -2.30 8.71
CA ALA A 50 19.99 -3.02 9.61
C ALA A 50 19.41 -3.11 11.03
N LEU A 51 18.76 -2.06 11.55
CA LEU A 51 18.10 -2.11 12.86
C LEU A 51 16.95 -3.13 12.89
N VAL A 52 16.09 -3.15 11.86
CA VAL A 52 15.00 -4.12 11.75
C VAL A 52 15.55 -5.54 11.62
N LYS A 53 16.59 -5.75 10.79
CA LYS A 53 17.27 -7.06 10.66
C LYS A 53 17.83 -7.53 12.01
N ALA A 54 18.51 -6.66 12.74
CA ALA A 54 19.06 -6.99 14.06
C ALA A 54 17.96 -7.33 15.07
N ALA A 55 16.84 -6.64 15.07
CA ALA A 55 15.69 -6.96 15.94
C ALA A 55 15.07 -8.32 15.62
N LEU A 56 14.88 -8.66 14.33
CA LEU A 56 14.41 -9.97 13.90
C LEU A 56 15.36 -11.09 14.30
N ASN A 57 16.68 -10.87 14.17
CA ASN A 57 17.70 -11.83 14.59
C ASN A 57 17.69 -12.04 16.12
N ARG A 58 17.55 -10.96 16.92
CA ARG A 58 17.37 -11.07 18.38
C ARG A 58 16.11 -11.86 18.75
N ALA A 59 15.01 -11.63 18.04
CA ALA A 59 13.79 -12.39 18.26
C ALA A 59 13.99 -13.89 17.97
N ALA A 60 14.64 -14.24 16.86
CA ALA A 60 14.98 -15.62 16.53
C ALA A 60 15.91 -16.26 17.60
N ALA A 61 16.91 -15.53 18.10
CA ALA A 61 17.79 -15.99 19.18
C ALA A 61 17.04 -16.24 20.50
N ARG A 62 15.90 -15.55 20.74
CA ARG A 62 15.00 -15.85 21.87
C ARG A 62 14.08 -17.07 21.64
N GLY A 63 14.16 -17.72 20.47
CA GLY A 63 13.30 -18.87 20.11
C GLY A 63 12.00 -18.50 19.41
N VAL A 64 11.80 -17.22 19.06
CA VAL A 64 10.63 -16.75 18.27
C VAL A 64 10.74 -17.29 16.84
N LYS A 65 9.65 -17.80 16.28
CA LYS A 65 9.60 -18.27 14.88
C LYS A 65 9.47 -17.09 13.92
N VAL A 66 10.58 -16.61 13.39
CA VAL A 66 10.64 -15.45 12.51
C VAL A 66 10.59 -15.87 11.05
N ARG A 67 9.64 -15.31 10.28
CA ARG A 67 9.41 -15.57 8.86
C ARG A 67 9.32 -14.28 8.06
N VAL A 68 10.20 -14.13 7.09
CA VAL A 68 10.33 -12.94 6.25
C VAL A 68 10.05 -13.28 4.79
N ILE A 69 9.21 -12.48 4.13
CA ILE A 69 8.97 -12.51 2.68
C ILE A 69 9.46 -11.19 2.11
N VAL A 70 10.38 -11.28 1.16
CA VAL A 70 10.86 -10.11 0.40
C VAL A 70 10.54 -10.29 -1.09
N ASP A 71 10.21 -9.20 -1.78
CA ASP A 71 10.03 -9.25 -3.23
C ASP A 71 11.40 -9.31 -3.91
N TRP A 72 11.52 -10.19 -4.90
CA TRP A 72 12.77 -10.40 -5.62
C TRP A 72 13.21 -9.19 -6.45
N VAL A 73 12.26 -8.45 -7.04
CA VAL A 73 12.56 -7.24 -7.83
C VAL A 73 12.74 -6.03 -6.94
N GLY A 74 11.80 -5.80 -6.01
CA GLY A 74 11.86 -4.64 -5.13
C GLY A 74 13.09 -4.62 -4.24
N THR A 75 13.45 -5.77 -3.65
CA THR A 75 14.66 -5.90 -2.82
C THR A 75 15.94 -6.03 -3.68
N GLY A 76 15.79 -6.42 -4.96
CA GLY A 76 16.90 -6.69 -5.87
C GLY A 76 17.44 -8.12 -5.75
N ASP A 77 17.83 -8.70 -6.88
CA ASP A 77 18.23 -10.12 -6.97
C ASP A 77 19.42 -10.43 -6.03
N LYS A 78 20.55 -9.73 -6.25
CA LYS A 78 21.78 -9.96 -5.47
C LYS A 78 21.58 -9.71 -3.98
N HIS A 79 20.92 -8.60 -3.62
CA HIS A 79 20.71 -8.23 -2.22
C HIS A 79 19.75 -9.20 -1.53
N SER A 80 18.67 -9.62 -2.20
CA SER A 80 17.74 -10.62 -1.64
C SER A 80 18.39 -11.97 -1.40
N ASP A 81 19.37 -12.39 -2.22
CA ASP A 81 20.16 -13.60 -1.99
C ASP A 81 21.06 -13.50 -0.76
N VAL A 82 21.74 -12.36 -0.59
CA VAL A 82 22.56 -12.09 0.60
C VAL A 82 21.67 -12.11 1.85
N LEU A 83 20.55 -11.42 1.79
CA LEU A 83 19.61 -11.32 2.90
C LEU A 83 19.05 -12.69 3.33
N VAL A 84 18.72 -13.57 2.38
CA VAL A 84 18.28 -14.95 2.69
C VAL A 84 19.37 -15.73 3.41
N ARG A 85 20.64 -15.63 2.99
CA ARG A 85 21.75 -16.32 3.66
C ARG A 85 21.97 -15.81 5.08
N GLU A 86 22.02 -14.48 5.26
CA GLU A 86 22.25 -13.86 6.57
C GLU A 86 21.12 -14.19 7.55
N PHE A 87 19.86 -14.11 7.10
CA PHE A 87 18.72 -14.50 7.92
C PHE A 87 18.76 -15.99 8.29
N THR A 88 19.08 -16.87 7.34
CA THR A 88 19.17 -18.30 7.60
C THR A 88 20.26 -18.63 8.65
N GLN A 89 21.41 -17.95 8.57
CA GLN A 89 22.48 -18.10 9.58
C GLN A 89 22.04 -17.63 10.97
N ALA A 90 21.16 -16.64 11.05
CA ALA A 90 20.60 -16.13 12.30
C ALA A 90 19.36 -16.90 12.81
N GLY A 91 18.95 -17.99 12.12
CA GLY A 91 17.77 -18.77 12.49
C GLY A 91 16.43 -18.16 12.02
N VAL A 92 16.46 -17.16 11.15
CA VAL A 92 15.28 -16.53 10.54
C VAL A 92 14.96 -17.22 9.21
N GLU A 93 13.72 -17.66 9.04
CA GLU A 93 13.26 -18.20 7.76
C GLU A 93 12.95 -17.07 6.77
N CYS A 94 13.68 -16.96 5.67
CA CYS A 94 13.45 -15.95 4.64
C CYS A 94 13.10 -16.57 3.28
N ARG A 95 12.10 -16.02 2.59
CA ARG A 95 11.66 -16.45 1.25
C ARG A 95 11.54 -15.28 0.30
N ARG A 96 12.00 -15.49 -0.96
CA ARG A 96 11.86 -14.52 -2.03
C ARG A 96 10.53 -14.75 -2.75
N PHE A 97 9.78 -13.68 -2.94
CA PHE A 97 8.58 -13.71 -3.78
C PHE A 97 8.98 -13.58 -5.25
N ASN A 98 8.42 -14.48 -6.07
CA ASN A 98 8.50 -14.47 -7.53
C ASN A 98 9.92 -14.34 -8.15
N PRO A 99 10.94 -15.10 -7.67
CA PRO A 99 12.25 -15.07 -8.29
C PRO A 99 12.13 -15.52 -9.76
N TRP A 100 12.87 -14.84 -10.65
CA TRP A 100 12.92 -15.15 -12.07
C TRP A 100 11.55 -15.14 -12.76
N PHE A 101 10.61 -14.27 -12.30
CA PHE A 101 9.27 -14.13 -12.88
C PHE A 101 8.47 -15.45 -12.99
N ARG A 102 8.75 -16.45 -12.18
CA ARG A 102 8.06 -17.75 -12.18
C ARG A 102 6.54 -17.66 -11.98
N ARG A 103 6.04 -16.51 -11.52
CA ARG A 103 4.62 -16.21 -11.30
C ARG A 103 4.14 -15.04 -12.18
N GLY A 104 4.74 -14.89 -13.37
CA GLY A 104 4.47 -13.77 -14.27
C GLY A 104 4.99 -12.43 -13.73
N LEU A 105 4.42 -11.32 -14.17
CA LEU A 105 4.86 -9.97 -13.80
C LEU A 105 4.46 -9.53 -12.38
N ALA A 106 3.72 -10.36 -11.64
CA ALA A 106 3.23 -10.04 -10.31
C ALA A 106 4.37 -9.78 -9.31
N ARG A 107 4.21 -8.72 -8.49
CA ARG A 107 5.07 -8.41 -7.34
C ARG A 107 4.28 -8.54 -6.06
N THR A 108 4.94 -8.86 -4.95
CA THR A 108 4.34 -8.59 -3.66
C THR A 108 4.67 -7.16 -3.26
N HIS A 109 3.69 -6.28 -3.44
CA HIS A 109 3.83 -4.89 -3.04
C HIS A 109 3.22 -4.63 -1.66
N ARG A 110 2.85 -5.69 -0.96
CA ARG A 110 2.31 -5.67 0.41
C ARG A 110 3.41 -5.30 1.41
N LYS A 111 3.06 -4.55 2.43
CA LYS A 111 3.86 -4.27 3.59
C LYS A 111 3.04 -4.64 4.82
N ILE A 112 3.29 -5.84 5.33
CA ILE A 112 2.53 -6.45 6.42
C ILE A 112 3.50 -7.03 7.44
N CYS A 113 3.36 -6.68 8.71
CA CYS A 113 4.01 -7.36 9.81
C CYS A 113 2.95 -7.86 10.79
N VAL A 114 3.02 -9.12 11.19
CA VAL A 114 2.15 -9.70 12.22
C VAL A 114 3.00 -10.34 13.29
N ILE A 115 2.73 -10.03 14.54
CA ILE A 115 3.50 -10.46 15.70
C ILE A 115 2.56 -11.16 16.69
N ASP A 116 2.86 -12.41 17.01
CA ASP A 116 2.18 -13.28 17.98
C ASP A 116 0.66 -13.40 17.74
N SER A 117 0.18 -13.18 16.53
CA SER A 117 -1.26 -13.05 16.23
C SER A 117 -1.99 -12.03 17.12
N ARG A 118 -1.25 -11.16 17.82
CA ARG A 118 -1.70 -10.15 18.77
C ARG A 118 -1.82 -8.78 18.11
N VAL A 119 -0.80 -8.40 17.32
CA VAL A 119 -0.74 -7.12 16.63
C VAL A 119 -0.40 -7.30 15.16
N ALA A 120 -0.84 -6.36 14.35
CA ALA A 120 -0.46 -6.26 12.94
C ALA A 120 -0.11 -4.82 12.56
N LEU A 121 0.90 -4.66 11.72
CA LEU A 121 1.22 -3.40 11.04
C LEU A 121 0.99 -3.59 9.54
N VAL A 122 0.23 -2.67 8.93
CA VAL A 122 -0.07 -2.70 7.48
C VAL A 122 0.01 -1.28 6.93
N GLY A 123 0.67 -1.08 5.79
CA GLY A 123 0.76 0.28 5.23
C GLY A 123 1.50 0.38 3.91
N GLY A 124 2.01 1.57 3.63
CA GLY A 124 2.81 1.90 2.46
C GLY A 124 4.32 1.74 2.66
N LEU A 125 4.81 1.78 3.91
CA LEU A 125 6.22 1.85 4.23
C LEU A 125 6.96 0.54 3.95
N ASN A 126 8.04 0.62 3.20
CA ASN A 126 9.02 -0.45 3.03
C ASN A 126 10.01 -0.48 4.22
N ILE A 127 10.86 -1.50 4.27
CA ILE A 127 11.99 -1.53 5.21
C ILE A 127 13.18 -0.84 4.53
N ILE A 128 13.19 0.48 4.61
CA ILE A 128 14.17 1.39 3.99
C ILE A 128 14.21 2.70 4.78
N ASP A 129 15.34 3.35 4.81
CA ASP A 129 15.50 4.65 5.47
C ASP A 129 14.57 5.70 4.83
N ASP A 130 13.85 6.45 5.68
CA ASP A 130 12.89 7.46 5.22
C ASP A 130 13.54 8.69 4.60
N LEU A 131 14.82 8.93 4.90
CA LEU A 131 15.60 10.04 4.36
C LEU A 131 16.37 9.68 3.08
N VAL A 132 16.14 8.49 2.53
CA VAL A 132 16.74 8.05 1.27
C VAL A 132 15.65 7.78 0.25
N SER A 133 15.82 8.28 -0.99
CA SER A 133 14.90 7.99 -2.10
C SER A 133 14.80 6.50 -2.36
N ASP A 134 13.60 6.00 -2.60
CA ASP A 134 13.34 4.58 -2.88
C ASP A 134 13.43 4.21 -4.37
N ASP A 135 13.88 5.14 -5.21
CA ASP A 135 14.12 4.94 -6.65
C ASP A 135 15.47 4.25 -6.98
N GLY A 136 16.26 3.97 -5.95
CA GLY A 136 17.58 3.37 -6.09
C GLY A 136 18.70 4.37 -6.44
N SER A 137 18.41 5.67 -6.54
CA SER A 137 19.42 6.71 -6.80
C SER A 137 20.38 6.95 -5.63
N GLY A 138 19.96 6.57 -4.40
CA GLY A 138 20.68 6.90 -3.17
C GLY A 138 20.57 8.38 -2.78
N LEU A 139 19.70 9.15 -3.42
CA LEU A 139 19.47 10.56 -3.11
C LEU A 139 18.98 10.71 -1.66
N VAL A 140 19.66 11.57 -0.89
CA VAL A 140 19.24 11.94 0.45
C VAL A 140 18.14 13.00 0.35
N LEU A 141 17.03 12.73 1.01
CA LEU A 141 15.87 13.63 1.07
C LEU A 141 16.07 14.65 2.21
N GLU A 142 15.62 15.88 2.02
CA GLU A 142 15.65 16.93 3.04
C GLU A 142 14.68 16.65 4.20
N PHE A 143 13.53 16.06 3.89
CA PHE A 143 12.49 15.65 4.84
C PHE A 143 12.17 14.17 4.68
N PRO A 144 11.70 13.49 5.75
CA PRO A 144 11.28 12.10 5.67
C PRO A 144 10.23 11.88 4.57
N ARG A 145 10.32 10.73 3.91
CA ARG A 145 9.32 10.29 2.93
C ARG A 145 7.94 10.29 3.57
N TRP A 146 6.98 10.93 2.91
CA TRP A 146 5.62 11.08 3.41
C TRP A 146 4.78 9.85 3.11
N ASP A 147 4.58 8.99 4.10
CA ASP A 147 3.84 7.73 3.96
C ASP A 147 3.15 7.36 5.28
N PHE A 148 2.24 6.39 5.23
CA PHE A 148 1.44 5.95 6.36
C PHE A 148 1.40 4.44 6.50
N ALA A 149 1.29 3.99 7.75
CA ALA A 149 0.90 2.66 8.14
C ALA A 149 -0.17 2.71 9.25
N VAL A 150 -0.73 1.57 9.56
CA VAL A 150 -1.60 1.39 10.73
C VAL A 150 -1.08 0.27 11.60
N HIS A 151 -1.10 0.51 12.93
CA HIS A 151 -0.93 -0.50 13.96
C HIS A 151 -2.32 -0.97 14.39
N ILE A 152 -2.55 -2.27 14.41
CA ILE A 152 -3.85 -2.89 14.60
C ILE A 152 -3.78 -3.88 15.75
N GLU A 153 -4.68 -3.74 16.68
CA GLU A 153 -4.99 -4.69 17.75
C GLU A 153 -6.46 -5.14 17.63
N GLY A 154 -6.79 -6.37 17.99
CA GLY A 154 -8.15 -6.89 17.97
C GLY A 154 -8.43 -7.93 16.90
N ASP A 155 -9.69 -8.16 16.60
CA ASP A 155 -10.17 -9.32 15.83
C ASP A 155 -9.70 -9.35 14.37
N LEU A 156 -9.40 -8.20 13.78
CA LEU A 156 -8.89 -8.13 12.42
C LEU A 156 -7.50 -8.76 12.28
N VAL A 157 -6.69 -8.78 13.36
CA VAL A 157 -5.34 -9.35 13.34
C VAL A 157 -5.35 -10.80 12.92
N ALA A 158 -6.34 -11.58 13.36
CA ALA A 158 -6.48 -12.99 12.98
C ALA A 158 -6.66 -13.16 11.44
N HIS A 159 -7.38 -12.22 10.79
CA HIS A 159 -7.57 -12.23 9.34
C HIS A 159 -6.30 -11.84 8.59
N ILE A 160 -5.56 -10.85 9.10
CA ILE A 160 -4.27 -10.43 8.53
C ILE A 160 -3.25 -11.56 8.69
N PHE A 161 -3.20 -12.19 9.85
CA PHE A 161 -2.35 -13.35 10.12
C PHE A 161 -2.65 -14.51 9.17
N LEU A 162 -3.93 -14.83 8.95
CA LEU A 162 -4.33 -15.87 8.01
C LEU A 162 -3.86 -15.57 6.58
N GLU A 163 -3.93 -14.31 6.16
CA GLU A 163 -3.51 -13.90 4.81
C GLU A 163 -2.00 -14.04 4.62
N ILE A 164 -1.19 -13.49 5.55
CA ILE A 164 0.28 -13.57 5.44
C ILE A 164 0.79 -15.01 5.61
N LYS A 165 0.21 -15.79 6.52
CA LYS A 165 0.55 -17.21 6.69
C LYS A 165 0.18 -18.04 5.47
N THR A 166 -0.96 -17.74 4.83
CA THR A 166 -1.34 -18.36 3.56
C THR A 166 -0.34 -18.02 2.46
N GLN A 167 0.12 -16.77 2.37
CA GLN A 167 1.16 -16.36 1.43
C GLN A 167 2.48 -17.09 1.68
N TRP A 168 2.91 -17.16 2.93
CA TRP A 168 4.09 -17.93 3.33
C TRP A 168 4.01 -19.39 2.88
N LEU A 169 2.89 -20.04 3.13
CA LEU A 169 2.67 -21.44 2.74
C LEU A 169 2.66 -21.63 1.21
N ARG A 170 2.12 -20.67 0.46
CA ARG A 170 2.12 -20.69 -1.01
C ARG A 170 3.52 -20.60 -1.62
N LEU A 171 4.45 -19.95 -0.93
CA LEU A 171 5.85 -19.81 -1.38
C LEU A 171 6.68 -21.04 -1.03
N GLY A 172 6.25 -21.88 -0.11
CA GLY A 172 6.97 -23.08 0.32
C GLY A 172 6.87 -24.26 -0.64
N LYS A 173 7.72 -25.27 -0.45
CA LYS A 173 7.73 -26.56 -1.18
C LYS A 173 6.67 -27.56 -0.65
N MET A 174 5.56 -27.08 -0.11
CA MET A 174 4.56 -27.95 0.53
C MET A 174 3.62 -28.58 -0.51
N ASN A 175 3.21 -29.85 -0.28
CA ASN A 175 2.21 -30.53 -1.11
C ASN A 175 0.87 -29.77 -1.08
N LEU A 176 0.20 -29.68 -2.23
CA LEU A 176 -1.03 -28.94 -2.42
C LEU A 176 -2.15 -29.39 -1.46
N LEU A 177 -2.30 -30.69 -1.19
CA LEU A 177 -3.33 -31.22 -0.28
C LEU A 177 -3.12 -30.77 1.18
N THR A 178 -1.87 -30.83 1.66
CA THR A 178 -1.51 -30.36 3.00
C THR A 178 -1.75 -28.86 3.13
N ARG A 179 -1.43 -28.09 2.07
CA ARG A 179 -1.69 -26.66 2.00
C ARG A 179 -3.19 -26.34 2.11
N PHE A 180 -4.04 -27.06 1.37
CA PHE A 180 -5.49 -26.84 1.43
C PHE A 180 -6.09 -27.17 2.80
N LYS A 181 -5.65 -28.25 3.45
CA LYS A 181 -6.09 -28.62 4.81
C LYS A 181 -5.71 -27.54 5.83
N LEU A 182 -4.46 -27.05 5.78
CA LEU A 182 -3.99 -26.00 6.71
C LEU A 182 -4.76 -24.68 6.53
N ILE A 183 -4.98 -24.25 5.29
CA ILE A 183 -5.73 -23.03 4.98
C ILE A 183 -7.19 -23.16 5.48
N ARG A 184 -7.81 -24.33 5.34
CA ARG A 184 -9.17 -24.58 5.82
C ARG A 184 -9.24 -24.51 7.34
N ASN A 185 -8.30 -25.13 8.07
CA ASN A 185 -8.27 -25.16 9.53
C ASN A 185 -8.02 -23.75 10.11
N LEU A 186 -7.11 -22.96 9.50
CA LEU A 186 -6.85 -21.59 9.91
C LEU A 186 -8.07 -20.68 9.78
N ARG A 187 -8.95 -20.90 8.79
CA ARG A 187 -10.18 -20.12 8.60
C ARG A 187 -11.28 -20.39 9.65
N GLN A 188 -11.20 -21.51 10.35
CA GLN A 188 -12.18 -21.89 11.37
C GLN A 188 -11.84 -21.34 12.77
N SER A 189 -10.60 -20.89 12.99
CA SER A 189 -10.11 -20.48 14.32
C SER A 189 -10.30 -19.01 14.66
N ALA A 190 -10.81 -18.18 13.74
CA ALA A 190 -10.94 -16.74 13.94
C ALA A 190 -12.29 -16.39 14.57
N ARG A 191 -12.39 -16.45 15.90
CA ARG A 191 -13.49 -15.87 16.67
C ARG A 191 -12.96 -15.32 17.98
N SER A 192 -13.07 -14.03 18.18
CA SER A 192 -12.92 -13.37 19.47
C SER A 192 -13.95 -12.24 19.58
N SER A 193 -14.42 -11.99 20.77
CA SER A 193 -15.40 -10.96 21.09
C SER A 193 -14.77 -9.97 22.06
N ALA A 194 -14.30 -8.84 21.56
CA ALA A 194 -13.87 -7.72 22.40
C ALA A 194 -14.65 -6.45 22.03
N PRO A 195 -15.06 -5.62 22.99
CA PRO A 195 -15.88 -4.44 22.77
C PRO A 195 -15.03 -3.22 22.36
N LEU A 196 -14.17 -3.33 21.35
CA LEU A 196 -13.45 -2.18 20.78
C LEU A 196 -14.26 -1.61 19.62
N ALA A 197 -14.37 -0.28 19.56
CA ALA A 197 -15.41 0.41 18.78
C ALA A 197 -15.13 0.56 17.29
N MET A 198 -13.90 0.28 16.79
CA MET A 198 -13.57 0.51 15.39
C MET A 198 -13.94 -0.66 14.51
N GLN A 199 -14.64 -0.37 13.40
CA GLN A 199 -14.86 -1.32 12.33
C GLN A 199 -13.74 -1.20 11.29
N ALA A 200 -13.05 -2.30 11.01
CA ALA A 200 -12.00 -2.33 10.01
C ALA A 200 -12.09 -3.59 9.15
N ALA A 201 -11.56 -3.51 7.94
CA ALA A 201 -11.52 -4.61 6.99
C ALA A 201 -10.16 -4.69 6.30
N LEU A 202 -9.59 -5.90 6.22
CA LEU A 202 -8.48 -6.18 5.34
C LEU A 202 -8.99 -6.35 3.90
N VAL A 203 -8.47 -5.56 3.00
CA VAL A 203 -8.79 -5.62 1.57
C VAL A 203 -7.53 -5.96 0.79
N VAL A 204 -7.45 -7.17 0.30
CA VAL A 204 -6.30 -7.64 -0.47
C VAL A 204 -6.61 -7.68 -1.96
N ARG A 205 -5.57 -7.47 -2.74
CA ARG A 205 -5.57 -7.75 -4.17
C ARG A 205 -4.57 -8.87 -4.44
N ASP A 206 -5.00 -9.88 -5.18
CA ASP A 206 -4.18 -10.97 -5.70
C ASP A 206 -4.59 -11.31 -7.15
N ASN A 207 -3.78 -12.13 -7.83
CA ASN A 207 -4.05 -12.53 -9.23
C ASN A 207 -5.03 -13.69 -9.36
N LEU A 208 -5.66 -14.16 -8.27
CA LEU A 208 -6.55 -15.30 -8.24
C LEU A 208 -7.99 -14.92 -7.94
N ARG A 209 -8.31 -14.70 -6.65
CA ARG A 209 -9.69 -14.53 -6.16
C ARG A 209 -10.06 -13.07 -5.90
N ASN A 210 -9.08 -12.21 -5.65
CA ASN A 210 -9.26 -10.84 -5.19
C ASN A 210 -8.79 -9.79 -6.21
N ARG A 211 -8.93 -10.08 -7.51
CA ARG A 211 -8.35 -9.27 -8.62
C ARG A 211 -8.76 -7.80 -8.63
N ALA A 212 -9.93 -7.46 -8.11
CA ALA A 212 -10.46 -6.10 -8.14
C ALA A 212 -11.03 -5.65 -6.79
N THR A 213 -10.64 -6.28 -5.68
CA THR A 213 -11.28 -6.04 -4.38
C THR A 213 -10.95 -4.64 -3.86
N ILE A 214 -9.71 -4.19 -3.97
CA ILE A 214 -9.30 -2.83 -3.60
C ILE A 214 -10.02 -1.80 -4.47
N GLN A 215 -9.98 -1.96 -5.79
CA GLN A 215 -10.70 -1.04 -6.70
C GLN A 215 -12.19 -0.96 -6.34
N ARG A 216 -12.85 -2.09 -6.08
CA ARG A 216 -14.27 -2.12 -5.68
C ARG A 216 -14.54 -1.41 -4.37
N ALA A 217 -13.61 -1.46 -3.40
CA ALA A 217 -13.72 -0.72 -2.14
C ALA A 217 -13.81 0.78 -2.41
N TYR A 218 -12.89 1.32 -3.21
CA TYR A 218 -12.91 2.73 -3.61
C TYR A 218 -14.15 3.10 -4.43
N LEU A 219 -14.52 2.29 -5.43
CA LEU A 219 -15.71 2.54 -6.25
C LEU A 219 -16.98 2.61 -5.40
N HIS A 220 -17.10 1.75 -4.40
CA HIS A 220 -18.22 1.75 -3.47
C HIS A 220 -18.23 2.99 -2.59
N ALA A 221 -17.10 3.35 -2.00
CA ALA A 221 -16.99 4.52 -1.14
C ALA A 221 -17.24 5.83 -1.90
N LEU A 222 -16.61 5.99 -3.07
CA LEU A 222 -16.86 7.15 -3.96
C LEU A 222 -18.30 7.21 -4.44
N GLY A 223 -18.97 6.06 -4.68
CA GLY A 223 -20.37 6.00 -5.06
C GLY A 223 -21.32 6.47 -3.96
N LEU A 224 -20.93 6.33 -2.69
CA LEU A 224 -21.68 6.77 -1.52
C LEU A 224 -21.29 8.16 -1.01
N ALA A 225 -20.18 8.70 -1.47
CA ALA A 225 -19.65 10.00 -1.05
C ALA A 225 -20.69 11.12 -1.24
N ARG A 226 -20.79 12.02 -0.23
CA ARG A 226 -21.76 13.12 -0.19
C ARG A 226 -21.14 14.49 0.00
N LYS A 227 -19.99 14.60 0.70
CA LYS A 227 -19.38 15.88 1.06
C LYS A 227 -17.99 16.04 0.48
N ARG A 228 -17.07 15.17 0.82
CA ARG A 228 -15.66 15.33 0.51
C ARG A 228 -14.99 14.00 0.22
N ALA A 229 -14.03 13.99 -0.69
CA ALA A 229 -13.13 12.86 -0.94
C ALA A 229 -11.72 13.38 -1.15
N ILE A 230 -10.77 13.00 -0.27
CA ILE A 230 -9.35 13.32 -0.40
C ILE A 230 -8.61 12.02 -0.64
N LEU A 231 -7.82 11.98 -1.72
CA LEU A 231 -7.01 10.82 -2.06
C LEU A 231 -5.55 11.25 -2.24
N ALA A 232 -4.61 10.58 -1.57
CA ALA A 232 -3.19 10.81 -1.73
C ALA A 232 -2.50 9.58 -2.33
N THR A 233 -1.66 9.79 -3.33
CA THR A 233 -0.94 8.72 -4.04
C THR A 233 0.33 9.26 -4.69
N PRO A 234 1.44 8.47 -4.69
CA PRO A 234 2.64 8.86 -5.44
C PRO A 234 2.39 8.82 -6.95
N TYR A 235 1.53 7.92 -7.43
CA TYR A 235 1.32 7.68 -8.84
C TYR A 235 -0.17 7.62 -9.15
N PHE A 236 -0.60 8.38 -10.17
CA PHE A 236 -1.99 8.46 -10.55
C PHE A 236 -2.19 8.13 -12.04
N ALA A 237 -2.51 6.88 -12.30
CA ALA A 237 -2.84 6.40 -13.64
C ALA A 237 -3.95 5.32 -13.57
N PRO A 238 -5.11 5.63 -12.99
CA PRO A 238 -6.15 4.64 -12.77
C PRO A 238 -6.88 4.25 -14.06
N GLY A 239 -7.44 3.04 -14.07
CA GLY A 239 -8.30 2.57 -15.13
C GLY A 239 -9.62 3.39 -15.25
N GLY A 240 -10.32 3.22 -16.38
CA GLY A 240 -11.50 4.00 -16.71
C GLY A 240 -12.64 3.96 -15.66
N LYS A 241 -12.83 2.82 -14.98
CA LYS A 241 -13.86 2.68 -13.93
C LYS A 241 -13.59 3.59 -12.74
N PHE A 242 -12.34 3.66 -12.29
CA PHE A 242 -11.96 4.50 -11.15
C PHE A 242 -12.10 5.98 -11.48
N ARG A 243 -11.62 6.41 -12.66
CA ARG A 243 -11.80 7.80 -13.13
C ARG A 243 -13.27 8.20 -13.24
N ARG A 244 -14.12 7.33 -13.79
CA ARG A 244 -15.57 7.59 -13.85
C ARG A 244 -16.19 7.74 -12.47
N ALA A 245 -15.71 6.97 -11.47
CA ALA A 245 -16.23 7.10 -10.11
C ALA A 245 -15.86 8.44 -9.45
N LEU A 246 -14.62 8.92 -9.65
CA LEU A 246 -14.19 10.25 -9.19
C LEU A 246 -15.03 11.36 -9.85
N ILE A 247 -15.16 11.32 -11.17
CA ILE A 247 -15.97 12.28 -11.95
C ILE A 247 -17.43 12.23 -11.50
N SER A 248 -18.00 11.05 -11.32
CA SER A 248 -19.38 10.90 -10.84
C SER A 248 -19.58 11.46 -9.44
N ALA A 249 -18.60 11.32 -8.54
CA ALA A 249 -18.65 11.93 -7.22
C ALA A 249 -18.62 13.47 -7.32
N ALA A 250 -17.68 14.02 -8.08
CA ALA A 250 -17.58 15.47 -8.31
C ALA A 250 -18.86 16.06 -8.95
N ASN A 251 -19.41 15.38 -9.96
CA ASN A 251 -20.68 15.81 -10.60
C ASN A 251 -21.90 15.77 -9.66
N ARG A 252 -21.83 15.00 -8.56
CA ARG A 252 -22.84 15.02 -7.49
C ARG A 252 -22.61 16.13 -6.46
N GLY A 253 -21.58 16.97 -6.63
CA GLY A 253 -21.23 18.04 -5.70
C GLY A 253 -20.27 17.63 -4.58
N VAL A 254 -19.67 16.44 -4.64
CA VAL A 254 -18.61 16.04 -3.70
C VAL A 254 -17.34 16.85 -3.99
N ASP A 255 -16.75 17.45 -2.95
CA ASP A 255 -15.45 18.13 -3.05
C ASP A 255 -14.33 17.07 -3.15
N VAL A 256 -13.86 16.83 -4.37
CA VAL A 256 -12.82 15.81 -4.66
C VAL A 256 -11.47 16.49 -4.80
N THR A 257 -10.51 16.10 -3.95
CA THR A 257 -9.12 16.57 -3.99
C THR A 257 -8.17 15.39 -4.15
N LEU A 258 -7.26 15.50 -5.11
CA LEU A 258 -6.17 14.56 -5.34
C LEU A 258 -4.86 15.21 -4.91
N LEU A 259 -4.17 14.61 -3.94
CA LEU A 259 -2.80 14.96 -3.53
C LEU A 259 -1.85 13.97 -4.20
N ILE A 260 -1.02 14.44 -5.11
CA ILE A 260 -0.22 13.59 -6.01
C ILE A 260 1.26 13.91 -5.85
N GLY A 261 2.07 12.87 -5.64
CA GLY A 261 3.52 13.00 -5.68
C GLY A 261 4.01 13.25 -7.09
N VAL A 262 4.97 14.16 -7.27
CA VAL A 262 5.58 14.47 -8.55
C VAL A 262 7.10 14.67 -8.38
N GLY A 263 7.82 14.59 -9.51
CA GLY A 263 9.26 14.86 -9.53
C GLY A 263 10.16 13.63 -9.34
N GLN A 264 9.58 12.45 -9.04
CA GLN A 264 10.37 11.23 -8.86
C GLN A 264 10.65 10.50 -10.19
N PHE A 265 9.62 10.35 -11.02
CA PHE A 265 9.74 9.65 -12.32
C PHE A 265 9.06 10.43 -13.43
N SER A 266 9.85 11.07 -14.29
CA SER A 266 9.37 11.97 -15.35
C SER A 266 8.34 11.33 -16.32
N LEU A 267 8.51 10.05 -16.66
CA LEU A 267 7.54 9.33 -17.49
C LEU A 267 6.21 9.13 -16.77
N GLN A 268 6.25 8.84 -15.47
CA GLN A 268 5.07 8.59 -14.65
C GLN A 268 4.31 9.89 -14.39
N ASP A 269 5.06 10.99 -14.18
CA ASP A 269 4.50 12.34 -14.09
C ASP A 269 3.82 12.74 -15.39
N ALA A 270 4.43 12.46 -16.55
CA ALA A 270 3.82 12.72 -17.85
C ALA A 270 2.51 11.95 -18.04
N VAL A 271 2.46 10.68 -17.64
CA VAL A 271 1.22 9.87 -17.67
C VAL A 271 0.16 10.48 -16.74
N THR A 272 0.52 10.85 -15.52
CA THR A 272 -0.37 11.48 -14.53
C THR A 272 -0.95 12.78 -15.07
N ASN A 273 -0.09 13.66 -15.61
CA ASN A 273 -0.48 14.92 -16.22
C ASN A 273 -1.49 14.77 -17.38
N SER A 274 -1.42 13.66 -18.12
CA SER A 274 -2.36 13.39 -19.22
C SER A 274 -3.85 13.30 -18.77
N PHE A 275 -4.09 13.05 -17.48
CA PHE A 275 -5.44 12.95 -16.92
C PHE A 275 -6.00 14.29 -16.42
N TYR A 276 -5.15 15.28 -16.15
CA TYR A 276 -5.53 16.55 -15.53
C TYR A 276 -6.65 17.29 -16.28
N PRO A 277 -6.59 17.48 -17.61
CA PRO A 277 -7.64 18.24 -18.32
C PRO A 277 -9.04 17.67 -18.09
N LYS A 278 -9.15 16.33 -18.10
CA LYS A 278 -10.42 15.66 -17.89
C LYS A 278 -10.92 15.78 -16.45
N LEU A 279 -10.02 15.78 -15.48
CA LEU A 279 -10.36 15.94 -14.06
C LEU A 279 -10.80 17.37 -13.76
N PHE A 280 -10.08 18.38 -14.29
CA PHE A 280 -10.42 19.79 -14.17
C PHE A 280 -11.79 20.14 -14.78
N ALA A 281 -12.13 19.55 -15.93
CA ALA A 281 -13.43 19.74 -16.57
C ALA A 281 -14.62 19.33 -15.68
N HIS A 282 -14.37 18.56 -14.62
CA HIS A 282 -15.39 18.15 -13.64
C HIS A 282 -15.16 18.73 -12.24
N GLY A 283 -14.33 19.77 -12.11
CA GLY A 283 -14.09 20.47 -10.84
C GLY A 283 -13.27 19.69 -9.81
N ILE A 284 -12.57 18.63 -10.22
CA ILE A 284 -11.68 17.88 -9.33
C ILE A 284 -10.41 18.70 -9.09
N LYS A 285 -10.07 18.95 -7.82
CA LYS A 285 -8.89 19.67 -7.40
C LYS A 285 -7.67 18.77 -7.43
N ILE A 286 -6.56 19.28 -7.92
CA ILE A 286 -5.26 18.56 -7.96
C ILE A 286 -4.24 19.41 -7.25
N VAL A 287 -3.51 18.79 -6.33
CA VAL A 287 -2.40 19.39 -5.60
C VAL A 287 -1.18 18.51 -5.81
N GLU A 288 -0.11 19.08 -6.34
CA GLU A 288 1.18 18.41 -6.53
C GLU A 288 2.04 18.60 -5.29
N TYR A 289 2.51 17.49 -4.71
CA TYR A 289 3.34 17.49 -3.51
C TYR A 289 4.79 17.27 -3.87
N GLN A 290 5.64 18.22 -3.48
CA GLN A 290 7.07 18.25 -3.83
C GLN A 290 7.98 18.52 -2.63
N LYS A 291 7.43 18.80 -1.43
CA LYS A 291 8.23 19.09 -0.25
C LYS A 291 9.19 17.95 0.10
N THR A 292 8.71 16.73 -0.04
CA THR A 292 9.51 15.50 0.02
C THR A 292 8.88 14.44 -0.87
N GLN A 293 9.46 13.25 -0.93
CA GLN A 293 8.88 12.15 -1.68
C GLN A 293 7.55 11.69 -1.06
N LEU A 294 6.44 11.98 -1.74
CA LEU A 294 5.13 11.46 -1.36
C LEU A 294 5.04 9.99 -1.77
N HIS A 295 4.94 9.09 -0.81
CA HIS A 295 4.76 7.66 -1.06
C HIS A 295 3.45 7.10 -0.46
N ALA A 296 2.61 7.94 0.14
CA ALA A 296 1.34 7.57 0.75
C ALA A 296 0.32 7.01 -0.26
N LYS A 297 -0.42 5.99 0.15
CA LYS A 297 -1.54 5.40 -0.58
C LYS A 297 -2.73 5.35 0.35
N VAL A 298 -3.34 6.52 0.54
CA VAL A 298 -4.40 6.73 1.53
C VAL A 298 -5.56 7.51 0.93
N ALA A 299 -6.72 7.36 1.50
CA ALA A 299 -7.88 8.19 1.18
C ALA A 299 -8.79 8.34 2.39
N VAL A 300 -9.47 9.49 2.45
CA VAL A 300 -10.59 9.74 3.33
C VAL A 300 -11.80 10.14 2.49
N ILE A 301 -12.95 9.53 2.74
CA ILE A 301 -14.21 9.86 2.07
C ILE A 301 -15.24 10.16 3.14
N ASP A 302 -15.78 11.36 3.08
CA ASP A 302 -16.60 11.98 4.12
C ASP A 302 -15.86 11.97 5.48
N HIS A 303 -16.58 11.76 6.60
CA HIS A 303 -15.99 11.76 7.96
C HIS A 303 -15.86 10.36 8.58
N GLU A 304 -16.14 9.30 7.84
CA GLU A 304 -16.23 7.96 8.45
C GLU A 304 -15.40 6.90 7.74
N TRP A 305 -15.10 7.08 6.46
CA TRP A 305 -14.40 6.08 5.68
C TRP A 305 -12.96 6.52 5.40
N ALA A 306 -12.01 5.71 5.84
CA ALA A 306 -10.60 5.91 5.57
C ALA A 306 -9.96 4.62 5.06
N THR A 307 -8.88 4.75 4.31
CA THR A 307 -8.05 3.61 3.92
C THR A 307 -6.57 3.96 3.95
N VAL A 308 -5.76 3.02 4.43
CA VAL A 308 -4.30 3.07 4.45
C VAL A 308 -3.77 1.76 3.91
N GLY A 309 -2.80 1.79 3.00
CA GLY A 309 -2.25 0.55 2.47
C GLY A 309 -1.14 0.72 1.45
N SER A 310 -0.93 -0.32 0.66
CA SER A 310 0.17 -0.40 -0.29
C SER A 310 -0.24 -0.06 -1.74
N SER A 311 -1.54 0.02 -2.05
CA SER A 311 -2.04 0.10 -3.42
C SER A 311 -2.04 1.53 -3.96
N ASN A 312 -1.18 1.84 -4.92
CA ASN A 312 -1.25 3.08 -5.70
C ASN A 312 -2.52 3.13 -6.56
N PHE A 313 -2.88 4.34 -7.03
CA PHE A 313 -3.97 4.52 -7.99
C PHE A 313 -3.46 4.41 -9.43
N ASP A 314 -2.78 3.30 -9.73
CA ASP A 314 -2.24 2.99 -11.05
C ASP A 314 -2.63 1.59 -11.53
N GLY A 315 -2.32 1.31 -12.79
CA GLY A 315 -2.66 0.01 -13.40
C GLY A 315 -1.87 -1.15 -12.83
N LEU A 316 -0.62 -0.98 -12.41
CA LEU A 316 0.20 -2.05 -11.84
C LEU A 316 -0.36 -2.49 -10.49
N SER A 317 -0.62 -1.53 -9.59
CA SER A 317 -1.16 -1.82 -8.27
C SER A 317 -2.59 -2.37 -8.33
N LEU A 318 -3.45 -1.79 -9.18
CA LEU A 318 -4.85 -2.20 -9.22
C LEU A 318 -5.11 -3.49 -10.01
N PHE A 319 -4.19 -3.94 -10.90
CA PHE A 319 -4.43 -5.07 -11.80
C PHE A 319 -3.33 -6.14 -11.84
N VAL A 320 -2.10 -5.87 -11.42
CA VAL A 320 -0.96 -6.80 -11.55
C VAL A 320 -0.38 -7.22 -10.20
N ASN A 321 -0.01 -6.27 -9.34
CA ASN A 321 0.68 -6.54 -8.09
C ASN A 321 -0.23 -7.19 -7.04
N GLN A 322 0.37 -7.84 -6.05
CA GLN A 322 -0.32 -8.18 -4.81
C GLN A 322 -0.25 -6.98 -3.86
N GLU A 323 -1.41 -6.55 -3.38
CA GLU A 323 -1.57 -5.37 -2.55
C GLU A 323 -2.41 -5.69 -1.30
N ALA A 324 -2.25 -4.87 -0.27
CA ALA A 324 -3.04 -4.93 0.95
C ALA A 324 -3.36 -3.54 1.47
N ASN A 325 -4.64 -3.28 1.70
CA ASN A 325 -5.13 -2.06 2.32
C ASN A 325 -5.98 -2.41 3.54
N ILE A 326 -5.93 -1.57 4.55
CA ILE A 326 -6.91 -1.57 5.64
C ILE A 326 -7.93 -0.47 5.34
N VAL A 327 -9.20 -0.84 5.35
CA VAL A 327 -10.32 0.10 5.27
C VAL A 327 -10.90 0.24 6.67
N ILE A 328 -11.03 1.44 7.17
CA ILE A 328 -11.48 1.77 8.50
C ILE A 328 -12.77 2.58 8.41
N ARG A 329 -13.76 2.23 9.25
CA ARG A 329 -14.95 3.03 9.51
C ARG A 329 -14.92 3.53 10.94
N ASN A 330 -14.41 4.74 11.10
CA ASN A 330 -14.32 5.41 12.39
C ASN A 330 -14.06 6.90 12.16
N GLN A 331 -14.86 7.76 12.74
CA GLN A 331 -14.77 9.21 12.56
C GLN A 331 -13.43 9.74 13.10
N ALA A 332 -13.05 9.41 14.32
CA ALA A 332 -11.82 9.92 14.92
C ALA A 332 -10.57 9.54 14.11
N PHE A 333 -10.54 8.32 13.55
CA PHE A 333 -9.46 7.89 12.65
C PHE A 333 -9.46 8.68 11.33
N ALA A 334 -10.64 8.86 10.72
CA ALA A 334 -10.79 9.62 9.49
C ALA A 334 -10.38 11.08 9.69
N ASP A 335 -10.79 11.71 10.79
CA ASP A 335 -10.41 13.08 11.15
C ASP A 335 -8.89 13.21 11.38
N ALA A 336 -8.26 12.27 12.09
CA ALA A 336 -6.81 12.25 12.27
C ALA A 336 -6.05 12.14 10.93
N LEU A 337 -6.47 11.26 10.04
CA LEU A 337 -5.86 11.14 8.71
C LEU A 337 -6.14 12.40 7.86
N THR A 338 -7.32 13.01 7.98
CA THR A 338 -7.68 14.25 7.29
C THR A 338 -6.75 15.39 7.68
N THR A 339 -6.39 15.52 8.95
CA THR A 339 -5.44 16.54 9.42
C THR A 339 -4.10 16.46 8.69
N TYR A 340 -3.53 15.27 8.54
CA TYR A 340 -2.29 15.09 7.77
C TYR A 340 -2.49 15.38 6.28
N LEU A 341 -3.62 14.96 5.70
CA LEU A 341 -3.91 15.22 4.30
C LEU A 341 -4.09 16.72 4.01
N GLU A 342 -4.73 17.46 4.89
CA GLU A 342 -4.86 18.91 4.80
C GLU A 342 -3.51 19.62 4.95
N GLN A 343 -2.65 19.15 5.85
CA GLN A 343 -1.28 19.63 5.93
C GLN A 343 -0.53 19.39 4.61
N GLY A 344 -0.61 18.18 4.03
CA GLY A 344 0.02 17.88 2.75
C GLY A 344 -0.54 18.73 1.60
N ILE A 345 -1.84 19.04 1.61
CA ILE A 345 -2.48 19.95 0.66
C ILE A 345 -1.95 21.39 0.84
N ALA A 346 -1.82 21.86 2.06
CA ALA A 346 -1.32 23.20 2.36
C ALA A 346 0.18 23.38 2.01
N GLU A 347 0.97 22.30 2.11
CA GLU A 347 2.38 22.25 1.75
C GLU A 347 2.63 21.99 0.25
N GLY A 348 1.60 21.53 -0.48
CA GLY A 348 1.67 21.24 -1.90
C GLY A 348 1.35 22.44 -2.78
N HIS A 349 1.48 22.23 -4.10
CA HIS A 349 1.18 23.26 -5.12
C HIS A 349 -0.16 22.95 -5.78
N PRO A 350 -1.21 23.75 -5.54
CA PRO A 350 -2.47 23.62 -6.27
C PRO A 350 -2.23 23.86 -7.77
N VAL A 351 -2.66 22.94 -8.62
CA VAL A 351 -2.53 23.10 -10.07
C VAL A 351 -3.69 23.95 -10.59
N ASP A 352 -3.37 25.15 -11.08
CA ASP A 352 -4.39 26.03 -11.72
C ASP A 352 -4.73 25.47 -13.12
N PRO A 353 -6.01 25.16 -13.38
CA PRO A 353 -6.46 24.69 -14.70
C PRO A 353 -6.14 25.66 -15.85
N LYS A 354 -6.11 26.98 -15.61
CA LYS A 354 -5.80 28.00 -16.62
C LYS A 354 -4.31 28.00 -16.96
N GLU A 355 -3.44 27.97 -15.94
CA GLU A 355 -2.00 27.87 -16.14
C GLU A 355 -1.63 26.57 -16.84
N TYR A 356 -2.27 25.46 -16.43
CA TYR A 356 -2.07 24.17 -17.07
C TYR A 356 -2.47 24.20 -18.56
N ALA A 357 -3.58 24.84 -18.90
CA ALA A 357 -4.04 24.98 -20.28
C ALA A 357 -3.09 25.84 -21.15
N ASN A 358 -2.36 26.77 -20.53
CA ASN A 358 -1.39 27.65 -21.21
C ASN A 358 0.02 27.04 -21.33
N GLN A 359 0.22 25.82 -20.86
CA GLN A 359 1.52 25.14 -21.03
C GLN A 359 1.87 24.96 -22.51
N ALA A 360 3.19 24.92 -22.80
CA ALA A 360 3.70 24.73 -24.13
C ALA A 360 3.12 23.47 -24.80
N TRP A 361 2.66 23.62 -26.04
CA TRP A 361 1.95 22.57 -26.78
C TRP A 361 2.71 21.24 -26.88
N TYR A 362 4.05 21.26 -26.95
CA TYR A 362 4.90 20.07 -27.00
C TYR A 362 4.81 19.23 -25.70
N ARG A 363 4.60 19.85 -24.52
CA ARG A 363 4.37 19.12 -23.27
C ARG A 363 3.07 18.31 -23.33
N ARG A 364 2.03 18.90 -23.88
CA ARG A 364 0.73 18.22 -24.06
C ARG A 364 0.82 17.03 -25.00
N ILE A 365 1.59 17.16 -26.09
CA ILE A 365 1.89 16.04 -26.99
C ILE A 365 2.67 14.95 -26.25
N TRP A 366 3.70 15.32 -25.49
CA TRP A 366 4.48 14.38 -24.70
C TRP A 366 3.60 13.60 -23.70
N TYR A 367 2.70 14.26 -22.96
CA TYR A 367 1.77 13.61 -22.04
C TYR A 367 0.84 12.64 -22.78
N GLY A 368 0.39 12.98 -23.97
CA GLY A 368 -0.43 12.11 -24.81
C GLY A 368 0.33 10.85 -25.25
N ILE A 369 1.58 11.00 -25.69
CA ILE A 369 2.47 9.89 -26.08
C ILE A 369 2.75 8.98 -24.86
N ALA A 370 3.15 9.56 -23.74
CA ALA A 370 3.41 8.82 -22.50
C ALA A 370 2.18 7.99 -22.07
N TYR A 371 1.00 8.59 -22.11
CA TYR A 371 -0.25 7.88 -21.81
C TYR A 371 -0.53 6.76 -22.81
N PHE A 372 -0.34 6.98 -24.11
CA PHE A 372 -0.58 5.97 -25.13
C PHE A 372 0.34 4.75 -24.93
N VAL A 373 1.63 4.99 -24.70
CA VAL A 373 2.61 3.93 -24.40
C VAL A 373 2.23 3.19 -23.12
N TYR A 374 1.95 3.92 -22.03
CA TYR A 374 1.53 3.33 -20.76
C TYR A 374 0.27 2.49 -20.91
N ARG A 375 -0.75 3.00 -21.60
CA ARG A 375 -2.00 2.27 -21.87
C ARG A 375 -1.77 1.00 -22.66
N GLY A 376 -0.88 1.03 -23.67
CA GLY A 376 -0.50 -0.15 -24.45
C GLY A 376 0.16 -1.21 -23.58
N LEU A 377 1.15 -0.84 -22.77
CA LEU A 377 1.83 -1.73 -21.83
C LEU A 377 0.84 -2.33 -20.81
N MET A 378 -0.03 -1.50 -20.23
CA MET A 378 -1.03 -1.96 -19.27
C MET A 378 -2.07 -2.88 -19.89
N ARG A 379 -2.48 -2.65 -21.14
CA ARG A 379 -3.41 -3.53 -21.85
C ARG A 379 -2.83 -4.92 -22.03
N ILE A 380 -1.53 -5.03 -22.33
CA ILE A 380 -0.83 -6.31 -22.43
C ILE A 380 -0.69 -6.95 -21.03
N ALA A 381 -0.20 -6.21 -20.05
CA ALA A 381 0.05 -6.72 -18.71
C ALA A 381 -1.24 -7.19 -17.97
N THR A 382 -2.38 -6.58 -18.29
CA THR A 382 -3.67 -6.85 -17.62
C THR A 382 -4.64 -7.69 -18.46
N LEU A 383 -4.21 -8.20 -19.62
CA LEU A 383 -5.07 -8.90 -20.58
C LEU A 383 -6.36 -8.12 -20.91
N GLY A 384 -6.22 -6.80 -21.08
CA GLY A 384 -7.33 -5.90 -21.44
C GLY A 384 -8.20 -5.41 -20.27
N SER A 385 -7.93 -5.81 -19.02
CA SER A 385 -8.76 -5.40 -17.86
C SER A 385 -8.57 -3.94 -17.43
N TYR A 386 -7.55 -3.26 -17.92
CA TYR A 386 -7.23 -1.86 -17.58
C TYR A 386 -8.16 -0.81 -18.25
N THR A 387 -8.95 -1.14 -19.23
CA THR A 387 -9.79 -0.21 -20.02
C THR A 387 -10.93 0.40 -19.23
#